data_1c5802cd97579260d2efda3fc82d8dc0
#
_entry.id   1c5802cd97579260d2efda3fc82d8dc0
#
_cell.length_a   1.000
_cell.length_b   1.000
_cell.length_c   1.000
_cell.angle_alpha   90.00
_cell.angle_beta   90.00
_cell.angle_gamma   90.00
#
_symmetry.space_group_name_H-M   'P 1'
#
loop_
_entity.id
_entity.type
_entity.pdbx_description
1 polymer ?
#
loop_
_entity_poly.entity_id
_entity_poly.type
_entity_poly.pdbx_seq_one_letter_code
_entity_poly.pdbx_strand_id
1 'polypeptide(L)'
;MGEKELRDLIPIQAEWSIPQLQENLAVALEGSGAALSTTQTQAKQVANEVALVVNTSGSTGDSKSVVLSSAALIASANASHKYLGATPGDSWSLLLPTTHIAGLNVIVRATALGSRVIDNRNTENYVDADFVSIVPTQLYKALTSDSKLLEHLTAAEAVLE
;
A
#
# COMPACT_ATOMS: atom_id res chain seq x y z
N MET A 1 -19.73 21.59 20.54
CA MET A 1 -18.99 20.38 20.04
C MET A 1 -19.34 20.28 18.55
N GLY A 2 -18.37 20.48 17.67
CA GLY A 2 -18.60 20.33 16.24
C GLY A 2 -18.95 18.88 15.92
N GLU A 3 -19.98 18.65 15.11
CA GLU A 3 -20.24 17.35 14.51
C GLU A 3 -18.95 16.93 13.76
N LYS A 4 -18.43 15.73 14.07
CA LYS A 4 -17.33 15.19 13.29
C LYS A 4 -17.86 14.93 11.89
N GLU A 5 -17.28 15.61 10.92
CA GLU A 5 -17.56 15.31 9.52
C GLU A 5 -17.24 13.85 9.24
N LEU A 6 -18.17 13.14 8.61
CA LEU A 6 -18.07 11.75 8.25
C LEU A 6 -17.92 11.62 6.73
N ARG A 7 -17.23 10.57 6.32
CA ARG A 7 -17.12 10.16 4.93
C ARG A 7 -17.50 8.69 4.78
N ASP A 8 -17.90 8.30 3.58
CA ASP A 8 -18.23 6.92 3.29
C ASP A 8 -17.00 6.01 3.42
N LEU A 9 -17.24 4.78 3.85
CA LEU A 9 -16.26 3.70 3.91
C LEU A 9 -16.70 2.59 2.98
N ILE A 10 -15.88 2.27 1.98
CA ILE A 10 -16.15 1.21 1.02
C ILE A 10 -15.06 0.15 1.05
N PRO A 11 -15.39 -1.13 0.87
CA PRO A 11 -14.40 -2.18 0.78
C PRO A 11 -13.64 -2.08 -0.56
N ILE A 12 -12.35 -2.39 -0.52
CA ILE A 12 -11.54 -2.58 -1.73
C ILE A 12 -12.14 -3.76 -2.51
N GLN A 13 -12.45 -3.55 -3.78
CA GLN A 13 -13.05 -4.57 -4.63
C GLN A 13 -11.95 -5.47 -5.20
N ALA A 14 -12.19 -6.79 -5.17
CA ALA A 14 -11.24 -7.78 -5.68
C ALA A 14 -11.00 -7.65 -7.20
N GLU A 15 -11.98 -7.16 -7.93
CA GLU A 15 -11.93 -6.94 -9.37
C GLU A 15 -11.22 -5.65 -9.79
N TRP A 16 -10.90 -4.76 -8.87
CA TRP A 16 -10.14 -3.56 -9.22
C TRP A 16 -8.74 -3.92 -9.69
N SER A 17 -8.36 -3.38 -10.84
CA SER A 17 -6.97 -3.36 -11.28
C SER A 17 -6.10 -2.52 -10.34
N ILE A 18 -4.79 -2.69 -10.38
CA ILE A 18 -3.88 -1.85 -9.58
C ILE A 18 -4.02 -0.36 -9.91
N PRO A 19 -4.14 0.09 -11.16
CA PRO A 19 -4.44 1.48 -11.47
C PRO A 19 -5.76 1.97 -10.83
N GLN A 20 -6.83 1.20 -10.89
CA GLN A 20 -8.10 1.56 -10.26
C GLN A 20 -7.99 1.64 -8.73
N LEU A 21 -7.27 0.71 -8.10
CA LEU A 21 -7.01 0.76 -6.67
C LEU A 21 -6.17 2.00 -6.31
N GLN A 22 -5.16 2.32 -7.11
CA GLN A 22 -4.33 3.52 -6.90
C GLN A 22 -5.15 4.81 -7.02
N GLU A 23 -6.04 4.92 -8.01
CA GLU A 23 -6.94 6.06 -8.18
C GLU A 23 -7.89 6.23 -6.98
N ASN A 24 -8.55 5.14 -6.56
CA ASN A 24 -9.43 5.18 -5.39
C ASN A 24 -8.67 5.52 -4.10
N LEU A 25 -7.46 5.01 -3.94
CA LEU A 25 -6.63 5.31 -2.78
C LEU A 25 -6.15 6.78 -2.80
N ALA A 26 -5.79 7.32 -3.96
CA ALA A 26 -5.46 8.74 -4.10
C ALA A 26 -6.62 9.64 -3.65
N VAL A 27 -7.83 9.37 -4.11
CA VAL A 27 -9.05 10.08 -3.70
C VAL A 27 -9.30 9.95 -2.19
N ALA A 28 -9.06 8.76 -1.62
CA ALA A 28 -9.17 8.55 -0.18
C ALA A 28 -8.13 9.37 0.61
N LEU A 29 -6.87 9.43 0.14
CA LEU A 29 -5.79 10.20 0.75
C LEU A 29 -6.01 11.71 0.66
N GLU A 30 -6.60 12.20 -0.43
CA GLU A 30 -6.96 13.60 -0.60
C GLU A 30 -8.17 14.04 0.25
N GLY A 31 -8.95 13.09 0.75
CA GLY A 31 -10.17 13.36 1.50
C GLY A 31 -11.39 13.76 0.63
N SER A 32 -11.28 13.63 -0.69
CA SER A 32 -12.31 14.04 -1.66
C SER A 32 -13.34 12.96 -1.99
N GLY A 33 -13.15 11.73 -1.50
CA GLY A 33 -14.06 10.60 -1.74
C GLY A 33 -14.13 9.64 -0.56
N ALA A 34 -14.59 8.42 -0.80
CA ALA A 34 -14.72 7.41 0.23
C ALA A 34 -13.37 6.97 0.80
N ALA A 35 -13.34 6.66 2.10
CA ALA A 35 -12.26 5.88 2.69
C ALA A 35 -12.36 4.42 2.26
N LEU A 36 -11.25 3.71 2.27
CA LEU A 36 -11.18 2.31 1.83
C LEU A 36 -11.02 1.36 3.03
N SER A 37 -11.57 0.16 2.89
CA SER A 37 -11.41 -0.93 3.86
C SER A 37 -10.84 -2.18 3.18
N THR A 38 -9.91 -2.87 3.84
CA THR A 38 -9.36 -4.14 3.33
C THR A 38 -10.34 -5.30 3.36
N THR A 39 -11.40 -5.18 4.15
CA THR A 39 -12.45 -6.21 4.27
C THR A 39 -13.83 -5.59 4.27
N GLN A 40 -14.84 -6.43 4.07
CA GLN A 40 -16.22 -6.05 4.32
C GLN A 40 -16.38 -5.65 5.80
N THR A 41 -17.05 -4.54 6.04
CA THR A 41 -17.30 -4.01 7.37
C THR A 41 -18.77 -3.62 7.54
N GLN A 42 -19.28 -3.69 8.75
CA GLN A 42 -20.62 -3.20 9.06
C GLN A 42 -20.67 -1.66 9.08
N ALA A 43 -19.55 -1.02 9.44
CA ALA A 43 -19.44 0.43 9.38
C ALA A 43 -19.54 0.90 7.93
N LYS A 44 -20.39 1.90 7.69
CA LYS A 44 -20.59 2.50 6.37
C LYS A 44 -19.91 3.86 6.24
N GLN A 45 -19.56 4.45 7.37
CA GLN A 45 -18.91 5.74 7.45
C GLN A 45 -17.81 5.76 8.52
N VAL A 46 -16.84 6.62 8.32
CA VAL A 46 -15.73 6.89 9.23
C VAL A 46 -15.50 8.39 9.35
N ALA A 47 -14.71 8.80 10.32
CA ALA A 47 -14.31 10.19 10.46
C ALA A 47 -13.58 10.66 9.19
N ASN A 48 -13.76 11.92 8.82
CA ASN A 48 -13.30 12.47 7.54
C ASN A 48 -11.77 12.39 7.36
N GLU A 49 -11.01 12.40 8.44
CA GLU A 49 -9.55 12.24 8.42
C GLU A 49 -9.07 10.83 8.06
N VAL A 50 -9.93 9.81 8.12
CA VAL A 50 -9.59 8.41 7.86
C VAL A 50 -9.52 8.16 6.35
N ALA A 51 -8.42 7.62 5.86
CA ALA A 51 -8.29 7.17 4.48
C ALA A 51 -8.42 5.65 4.32
N LEU A 52 -7.96 4.88 5.32
CA LEU A 52 -7.86 3.44 5.20
C LEU A 52 -8.21 2.76 6.52
N VAL A 53 -8.98 1.68 6.45
CA VAL A 53 -9.26 0.76 7.54
C VAL A 53 -8.68 -0.60 7.17
N VAL A 54 -7.76 -1.09 8.00
CA VAL A 54 -7.06 -2.36 7.78
C VAL A 54 -7.44 -3.35 8.87
N ASN A 55 -7.82 -4.55 8.48
CA ASN A 55 -8.03 -5.63 9.43
C ASN A 55 -6.74 -6.44 9.60
N THR A 56 -6.32 -6.60 10.84
CA THR A 56 -5.17 -7.43 11.20
C THR A 56 -5.66 -8.69 11.88
N SER A 57 -5.09 -9.85 11.50
CA SER A 57 -5.29 -11.10 12.23
C SER A 57 -4.56 -10.98 13.58
N GLY A 58 -5.31 -10.82 14.67
CA GLY A 58 -4.73 -10.84 16.01
C GLY A 58 -4.21 -12.23 16.37
N SER A 59 -3.13 -12.30 17.15
CA SER A 59 -2.58 -13.56 17.69
C SER A 59 -3.57 -14.32 18.59
N THR A 60 -4.68 -13.70 18.97
CA THR A 60 -5.77 -14.24 19.81
C THR A 60 -6.98 -14.73 19.01
N GLY A 61 -6.92 -14.76 17.67
CA GLY A 61 -8.02 -15.20 16.80
C GLY A 61 -9.07 -14.13 16.48
N ASP A 62 -9.11 -13.03 17.21
CA ASP A 62 -10.00 -11.90 16.91
C ASP A 62 -9.32 -10.92 15.95
N SER A 63 -9.95 -10.65 14.81
CA SER A 63 -9.46 -9.63 13.87
C SER A 63 -9.67 -8.24 14.47
N LYS A 64 -8.63 -7.42 14.48
CA LYS A 64 -8.71 -6.01 14.89
C LYS A 64 -8.70 -5.09 13.69
N SER A 65 -9.60 -4.13 13.69
CA SER A 65 -9.58 -3.05 12.70
C SER A 65 -8.65 -1.93 13.16
N VAL A 66 -7.72 -1.56 12.31
CA VAL A 66 -6.82 -0.43 12.50
C VAL A 66 -7.24 0.68 11.55
N VAL A 67 -7.48 1.84 12.12
CA VAL A 67 -7.91 3.04 11.39
C VAL A 67 -6.69 3.92 11.12
N LEU A 68 -6.46 4.25 9.85
CA LEU A 68 -5.30 5.03 9.40
C LEU A 68 -5.77 6.33 8.75
N SER A 69 -5.29 7.45 9.27
CA SER A 69 -5.59 8.76 8.70
C SER A 69 -4.77 9.04 7.45
N SER A 70 -5.30 9.86 6.56
CA SER A 70 -4.57 10.39 5.39
C SER A 70 -3.24 11.02 5.80
N ALA A 71 -3.26 11.84 6.84
CA ALA A 71 -2.05 12.53 7.32
C ALA A 71 -0.96 11.54 7.77
N ALA A 72 -1.33 10.48 8.50
CA ALA A 72 -0.38 9.47 8.97
C ALA A 72 0.23 8.67 7.80
N LEU A 73 -0.60 8.26 6.83
CA LEU A 73 -0.14 7.52 5.65
C LEU A 73 0.80 8.36 4.79
N ILE A 74 0.44 9.61 4.52
CA ILE A 74 1.28 10.54 3.74
C ILE A 74 2.58 10.87 4.46
N ALA A 75 2.53 11.11 5.77
CA ALA A 75 3.73 11.38 6.56
C ALA A 75 4.71 10.20 6.53
N SER A 76 4.20 8.97 6.65
CA SER A 76 4.99 7.74 6.54
C SER A 76 5.62 7.58 5.15
N ALA A 77 4.84 7.82 4.09
CA ALA A 77 5.34 7.75 2.72
C ALA A 77 6.45 8.78 2.48
N ASN A 78 6.22 10.03 2.88
CA ASN A 78 7.20 11.12 2.73
C ASN A 78 8.48 10.86 3.52
N ALA A 79 8.40 10.29 4.72
CA ALA A 79 9.56 9.89 5.51
C ALA A 79 10.39 8.80 4.80
N SER A 80 9.71 7.81 4.22
CA SER A 80 10.36 6.77 3.39
C SER A 80 11.07 7.39 2.18
N HIS A 81 10.39 8.27 1.45
CA HIS A 81 10.95 8.95 0.27
C HIS A 81 12.16 9.82 0.62
N LYS A 82 12.08 10.56 1.72
CA LYS A 82 13.22 11.36 2.20
C LYS A 82 14.42 10.49 2.55
N TYR A 83 14.18 9.36 3.21
CA TYR A 83 15.25 8.42 3.57
C TYR A 83 15.91 7.79 2.34
N LEU A 84 15.09 7.43 1.33
CA LEU A 84 15.55 6.81 0.09
C LEU A 84 16.13 7.79 -0.92
N GLY A 85 15.94 9.08 -0.75
CA GLY A 85 16.28 10.09 -1.75
C GLY A 85 15.37 10.03 -2.98
N ALA A 86 14.15 9.49 -2.84
CA ALA A 86 13.22 9.31 -3.94
C ALA A 86 12.78 10.66 -4.54
N THR A 87 12.63 10.66 -5.85
CA THR A 87 12.21 11.82 -6.65
C THR A 87 10.95 11.53 -7.46
N PRO A 88 10.17 12.56 -7.83
CA PRO A 88 9.02 12.37 -8.70
C PRO A 88 9.41 11.67 -10.01
N GLY A 89 8.69 10.60 -10.36
CA GLY A 89 8.97 9.76 -11.52
C GLY A 89 9.61 8.41 -11.16
N ASP A 90 10.20 8.27 -9.98
CA ASP A 90 10.71 6.99 -9.51
C ASP A 90 9.55 6.02 -9.26
N SER A 91 9.76 4.77 -9.64
CA SER A 91 8.71 3.74 -9.64
C SER A 91 8.82 2.80 -8.44
N TRP A 92 7.67 2.25 -8.04
CA TRP A 92 7.56 1.27 -6.97
C TRP A 92 7.09 -0.09 -7.51
N SER A 93 7.82 -1.15 -7.22
CA SER A 93 7.43 -2.53 -7.49
C SER A 93 6.51 -3.07 -6.41
N LEU A 94 5.35 -3.57 -6.81
CA LEU A 94 4.41 -4.25 -5.93
C LEU A 94 4.61 -5.76 -6.04
N LEU A 95 5.11 -6.36 -4.97
CA LEU A 95 5.29 -7.80 -4.80
C LEU A 95 4.38 -8.38 -3.69
N LEU A 96 3.66 -7.52 -2.99
CA LEU A 96 2.91 -7.86 -1.78
C LEU A 96 1.40 -7.83 -2.04
N PRO A 97 0.62 -8.68 -1.34
CA PRO A 97 -0.84 -8.65 -1.46
C PRO A 97 -1.43 -7.31 -1.02
N THR A 98 -2.39 -6.80 -1.78
CA THR A 98 -3.11 -5.56 -1.47
C THR A 98 -4.23 -5.74 -0.44
N THR A 99 -4.44 -6.95 0.04
CA THR A 99 -5.31 -7.28 1.16
C THR A 99 -4.68 -6.95 2.52
N HIS A 100 -3.39 -6.61 2.54
CA HIS A 100 -2.63 -6.26 3.73
C HIS A 100 -1.99 -4.89 3.61
N ILE A 101 -1.74 -4.26 4.76
CA ILE A 101 -1.14 -2.93 4.83
C ILE A 101 0.22 -2.84 4.11
N ALA A 102 1.00 -3.90 4.10
CA ALA A 102 2.31 -3.90 3.45
C ALA A 102 2.21 -3.65 1.94
N GLY A 103 1.27 -4.31 1.24
CA GLY A 103 1.02 -4.06 -0.18
C GLY A 103 0.37 -2.70 -0.44
N LEU A 104 -0.58 -2.30 0.42
CA LEU A 104 -1.23 -0.99 0.29
C LEU A 104 -0.24 0.16 0.53
N ASN A 105 0.74 0.01 1.41
CA ASN A 105 1.78 1.02 1.62
C ASN A 105 2.65 1.25 0.37
N VAL A 106 2.87 0.25 -0.46
CA VAL A 106 3.55 0.44 -1.75
C VAL A 106 2.74 1.39 -2.63
N ILE A 107 1.41 1.19 -2.68
CA ILE A 107 0.52 2.05 -3.47
C ILE A 107 0.45 3.46 -2.88
N VAL A 108 0.38 3.59 -1.55
CA VAL A 108 0.42 4.90 -0.87
C VAL A 108 1.72 5.65 -1.20
N ARG A 109 2.87 4.99 -1.15
CA ARG A 109 4.16 5.58 -1.48
C ARG A 109 4.21 6.04 -2.94
N ALA A 110 3.84 5.18 -3.87
CA ALA A 110 3.77 5.55 -5.29
C ALA A 110 2.82 6.74 -5.53
N THR A 111 1.64 6.73 -4.91
CA THR A 111 0.66 7.82 -5.01
C THR A 111 1.20 9.13 -4.45
N ALA A 112 1.82 9.10 -3.27
CA ALA A 112 2.41 10.29 -2.63
C ALA A 112 3.58 10.88 -3.44
N LEU A 113 4.27 10.04 -4.23
CA LEU A 113 5.36 10.45 -5.11
C LEU A 113 4.88 10.92 -6.50
N GLY A 114 3.59 10.75 -6.80
CA GLY A 114 3.05 11.01 -8.13
C GLY A 114 3.51 10.00 -9.18
N SER A 115 3.85 8.80 -8.76
CA SER A 115 4.43 7.74 -9.58
C SER A 115 3.45 6.60 -9.81
N ARG A 116 3.76 5.75 -10.80
CA ARG A 116 3.01 4.52 -11.06
C ARG A 116 3.52 3.37 -10.20
N VAL A 117 2.58 2.51 -9.82
CA VAL A 117 2.89 1.19 -9.28
C VAL A 117 3.13 0.22 -10.42
N ILE A 118 4.21 -0.55 -10.36
CA ILE A 118 4.51 -1.65 -11.26
C ILE A 118 4.06 -2.94 -10.56
N ASP A 119 3.00 -3.57 -11.09
CA ASP A 119 2.49 -4.81 -10.52
C ASP A 119 3.34 -6.00 -10.96
N ASN A 120 4.19 -6.45 -10.07
CA ASN A 120 5.06 -7.61 -10.24
C ASN A 120 4.58 -8.84 -9.44
N ARG A 121 3.33 -8.84 -9.00
CA ARG A 121 2.75 -10.00 -8.33
C ARG A 121 2.44 -11.10 -9.33
N ASN A 122 2.59 -12.37 -8.90
CA ASN A 122 2.21 -13.54 -9.70
C ASN A 122 2.86 -13.62 -11.09
N THR A 123 4.07 -13.10 -11.23
CA THR A 123 4.86 -13.17 -12.46
C THR A 123 6.26 -13.71 -12.17
N GLU A 124 6.87 -14.32 -13.17
CA GLU A 124 8.31 -14.64 -13.18
C GLU A 124 9.10 -13.69 -14.10
N ASN A 125 8.40 -12.78 -14.78
CA ASN A 125 8.98 -11.78 -15.65
C ASN A 125 8.82 -10.40 -15.01
N TYR A 126 9.67 -10.13 -14.02
CA TYR A 126 9.66 -8.86 -13.29
C TYR A 126 10.00 -7.69 -14.20
N VAL A 127 9.25 -6.61 -14.07
CA VAL A 127 9.58 -5.31 -14.65
C VAL A 127 10.38 -4.53 -13.61
N ASP A 128 11.52 -3.98 -14.01
CA ASP A 128 12.40 -3.22 -13.11
C ASP A 128 11.69 -1.99 -12.55
N ALA A 129 11.99 -1.67 -11.31
CA ALA A 129 11.49 -0.52 -10.59
C ALA A 129 12.62 0.07 -9.73
N ASP A 130 12.50 1.37 -9.42
CA ASP A 130 13.51 2.06 -8.61
C ASP A 130 13.48 1.56 -7.16
N PHE A 131 12.28 1.33 -6.63
CA PHE A 131 12.10 0.87 -5.25
C PHE A 131 11.24 -0.40 -5.18
N VAL A 132 11.59 -1.27 -4.24
CA VAL A 132 10.88 -2.53 -3.97
C VAL A 132 10.61 -2.63 -2.47
N SER A 133 9.42 -3.08 -2.10
CA SER A 133 9.12 -3.49 -0.72
C SER A 133 8.88 -5.00 -0.65
N ILE A 134 9.49 -5.65 0.30
CA ILE A 134 9.40 -7.09 0.55
C ILE A 134 9.11 -7.39 2.01
N VAL A 135 8.83 -8.64 2.30
CA VAL A 135 8.80 -9.20 3.65
C VAL A 135 9.95 -10.19 3.83
N PRO A 136 10.38 -10.49 5.08
CA PRO A 136 11.53 -11.36 5.36
C PRO A 136 11.49 -12.71 4.62
N THR A 137 10.31 -13.30 4.48
CA THR A 137 10.13 -14.57 3.77
C THR A 137 10.45 -14.48 2.27
N GLN A 138 10.17 -13.34 1.64
CA GLN A 138 10.52 -13.09 0.23
C GLN A 138 12.02 -12.90 0.08
N LEU A 139 12.66 -12.16 1.00
CA LEU A 139 14.12 -12.01 1.00
C LEU A 139 14.81 -13.37 1.16
N TYR A 140 14.38 -14.18 2.11
CA TYR A 140 14.90 -15.55 2.30
C TYR A 140 14.75 -16.38 1.02
N LYS A 141 13.58 -16.33 0.38
CA LYS A 141 13.31 -17.05 -0.87
C LYS A 141 14.25 -16.59 -2.00
N ALA A 142 14.42 -15.28 -2.17
CA ALA A 142 15.34 -14.74 -3.17
C ALA A 142 16.77 -15.22 -2.97
N LEU A 143 17.25 -15.23 -1.72
CA LEU A 143 18.63 -15.65 -1.39
C LEU A 143 18.87 -17.15 -1.49
N THR A 144 17.84 -17.98 -1.40
CA THR A 144 18.01 -19.46 -1.32
C THR A 144 17.51 -20.21 -2.53
N SER A 145 16.49 -19.73 -3.24
CA SER A 145 15.80 -20.55 -4.24
C SER A 145 15.19 -19.81 -5.43
N ASP A 146 15.14 -18.48 -5.42
CA ASP A 146 14.50 -17.69 -6.48
C ASP A 146 15.46 -16.64 -7.05
N SER A 147 16.27 -17.08 -8.01
CA SER A 147 17.28 -16.23 -8.65
C SER A 147 16.67 -15.06 -9.43
N LYS A 148 15.48 -15.23 -10.00
CA LYS A 148 14.79 -14.14 -10.73
C LYS A 148 14.32 -13.05 -9.78
N LEU A 149 13.78 -13.43 -8.63
CA LEU A 149 13.45 -12.46 -7.59
C LEU A 149 14.71 -11.76 -7.08
N LEU A 150 15.80 -12.49 -6.87
CA LEU A 150 17.08 -11.89 -6.47
C LEU A 150 17.59 -10.89 -7.49
N GLU A 151 17.53 -11.20 -8.78
CA GLU A 151 17.91 -10.28 -9.86
C GLU A 151 17.04 -9.02 -9.84
N HIS A 152 15.72 -9.17 -9.68
CA HIS A 152 14.82 -8.04 -9.56
C HIS A 152 15.13 -7.14 -8.37
N LEU A 153 15.42 -7.72 -7.20
CA LEU A 153 15.78 -6.97 -6.00
C LEU A 153 17.13 -6.25 -6.15
N THR A 154 18.10 -6.86 -6.82
CA THR A 154 19.42 -6.25 -7.03
C THR A 154 19.44 -5.18 -8.11
N ALA A 155 18.46 -5.18 -9.02
CA ALA A 155 18.29 -4.14 -10.04
C ALA A 155 17.68 -2.85 -9.45
N ALA A 156 16.99 -2.91 -8.31
CA ALA A 156 16.39 -1.75 -7.67
C ALA A 156 17.44 -0.86 -6.99
N GLU A 157 17.17 0.44 -6.93
CA GLU A 157 18.01 1.40 -6.18
C GLU A 157 17.96 1.13 -4.68
N ALA A 158 16.80 0.74 -4.17
CA ALA A 158 16.64 0.32 -2.78
C ALA A 158 15.52 -0.70 -2.58
N VAL A 159 15.73 -1.55 -1.59
CA VAL A 159 14.76 -2.54 -1.11
C VAL A 159 14.40 -2.22 0.34
N LEU A 160 13.11 -2.10 0.61
CA LEU A 160 12.55 -1.90 1.95
C LEU A 160 11.97 -3.23 2.46
N GLU A 161 12.32 -3.54 3.70
CA GLU A 161 11.80 -4.68 4.45
C GLU A 161 10.93 -4.21 5.63
#